data_1d9320e3464e4fb85f2a3490bc7f100b
#
_entry.id   1d9320e3464e4fb85f2a3490bc7f100b
#
_cell.length_a   1.000
_cell.length_b   1.000
_cell.length_c   1.000
_cell.angle_alpha   90.00
_cell.angle_beta   90.00
_cell.angle_gamma   90.00
#
_symmetry.space_group_name_H-M   'P 1'
#
loop_
_entity.id
_entity.type
_entity.pdbx_description
1 polymer ?
#
loop_
_entity_poly.entity_id
_entity_poly.type
_entity_poly.pdbx_seq_one_letter_code
_entity_poly.pdbx_strand_id
1 'polypeptide(L)'
;RARVRGLAPDFVCNMTKQRTKSNKSLWVLLGGALLLRLVLALVTDGYPYDMSCFVAWGDKLAAEGPAAFYSEGYFADYPPGYLWVLGLVGAIRAALHIAYESKWTYFLLALVPSLCDCGLAWLVYRTAKRSSRGVKEHTALVLTAFTAFNPLMLFDTGVWKQIDGAFALPLVFYAFLVARGPRHTVFYGIPAFFGGLALAVGDAEGLMAGGGG
;
A
#
# COMPACT_ATOMS: atom_id res chain seq x y z
N ARG A 1 -34.59 14.88 2.22
CA ARG A 1 -34.74 15.27 0.79
C ARG A 1 -35.43 16.64 0.62
N ALA A 2 -35.17 17.63 1.44
CA ALA A 2 -35.70 18.96 1.30
C ALA A 2 -34.59 19.99 1.48
N ARG A 3 -34.34 20.77 0.46
CA ARG A 3 -33.54 22.01 0.31
C ARG A 3 -32.40 21.97 -0.68
N VAL A 4 -32.67 21.60 -1.92
CA VAL A 4 -31.83 22.00 -3.06
C VAL A 4 -32.65 22.84 -4.10
N ARG A 5 -33.86 23.20 -3.78
CA ARG A 5 -34.65 24.08 -4.65
C ARG A 5 -34.35 25.55 -4.27
N GLY A 6 -33.40 26.18 -4.94
CA GLY A 6 -33.14 27.62 -4.81
C GLY A 6 -31.71 28.09 -5.00
N LEU A 7 -30.75 27.20 -5.24
CA LEU A 7 -29.38 27.62 -5.60
C LEU A 7 -29.33 27.99 -7.08
N ALA A 8 -28.76 29.18 -7.38
CA ALA A 8 -28.64 29.64 -8.76
C ALA A 8 -27.82 28.62 -9.59
N PRO A 9 -28.17 28.39 -10.87
CA PRO A 9 -27.49 27.43 -11.74
C PRO A 9 -25.96 27.61 -11.77
N ASP A 10 -25.50 28.85 -11.68
CA ASP A 10 -24.10 29.22 -11.67
C ASP A 10 -23.36 28.74 -10.40
N PHE A 11 -24.05 28.73 -9.25
CA PHE A 11 -23.47 28.24 -7.98
C PHE A 11 -23.26 26.72 -8.02
N VAL A 12 -24.23 25.98 -8.55
CA VAL A 12 -24.14 24.52 -8.72
C VAL A 12 -23.05 24.18 -9.74
N CYS A 13 -22.98 24.92 -10.85
CA CYS A 13 -21.95 24.74 -11.88
C CYS A 13 -20.53 25.01 -11.32
N ASN A 14 -20.37 26.08 -10.54
CA ASN A 14 -19.08 26.41 -9.91
C ASN A 14 -18.66 25.36 -8.86
N MET A 15 -19.58 24.86 -8.05
CA MET A 15 -19.30 23.78 -7.09
C MET A 15 -18.89 22.49 -7.80
N THR A 16 -19.57 22.13 -8.89
CA THR A 16 -19.23 20.92 -9.65
C THR A 16 -17.86 21.07 -10.33
N LYS A 17 -17.58 22.24 -10.93
CA LYS A 17 -16.30 22.54 -11.57
C LYS A 17 -15.13 22.55 -10.57
N GLN A 18 -15.36 23.08 -9.35
CA GLN A 18 -14.37 23.11 -8.29
C GLN A 18 -14.08 21.71 -7.74
N ARG A 19 -15.14 20.88 -7.58
CA ARG A 19 -15.02 19.48 -7.16
C ARG A 19 -14.27 18.63 -8.19
N THR A 20 -14.50 18.85 -9.47
CA THR A 20 -13.82 18.14 -10.56
C THR A 20 -12.34 18.53 -10.66
N LYS A 21 -12.03 19.82 -10.46
CA LYS A 21 -10.64 20.31 -10.45
C LYS A 21 -9.84 19.74 -9.27
N SER A 22 -10.45 19.69 -8.09
CA SER A 22 -9.89 19.10 -6.89
C SER A 22 -9.51 17.62 -7.07
N ASN A 23 -10.44 16.83 -7.63
CA ASN A 23 -10.17 15.41 -7.88
C ASN A 23 -9.00 15.21 -8.87
N LYS A 24 -8.90 16.04 -9.92
CA LYS A 24 -7.78 15.95 -10.87
C LYS A 24 -6.44 16.21 -10.19
N SER A 25 -6.34 17.25 -9.35
CA SER A 25 -5.10 17.58 -8.64
C SER A 25 -4.65 16.45 -7.72
N LEU A 26 -5.58 15.81 -7.00
CA LEU A 26 -5.29 14.64 -6.18
C LEU A 26 -4.70 13.49 -6.99
N TRP A 27 -5.36 13.13 -8.10
CA TRP A 27 -4.90 12.00 -8.93
C TRP A 27 -3.58 12.28 -9.63
N VAL A 28 -3.32 13.52 -10.05
CA VAL A 28 -2.01 13.93 -10.59
C VAL A 28 -0.92 13.81 -9.52
N LEU A 29 -1.19 14.24 -8.29
CA LEU A 29 -0.27 14.12 -7.17
C LEU A 29 0.06 12.66 -6.86
N LEU A 30 -0.97 11.82 -6.67
CA LEU A 30 -0.79 10.39 -6.38
C LEU A 30 -0.11 9.64 -7.54
N GLY A 31 -0.50 9.95 -8.78
CA GLY A 31 0.13 9.38 -9.97
C GLY A 31 1.59 9.76 -10.10
N GLY A 32 1.95 11.02 -9.82
CA GLY A 32 3.33 11.48 -9.78
C GLY A 32 4.15 10.81 -8.68
N ALA A 33 3.58 10.62 -7.50
CA ALA A 33 4.22 9.92 -6.39
C ALA A 33 4.44 8.43 -6.69
N LEU A 34 3.46 7.78 -7.32
CA LEU A 34 3.60 6.39 -7.77
C LEU A 34 4.67 6.27 -8.85
N LEU A 35 4.62 7.13 -9.87
CA LEU A 35 5.60 7.13 -10.94
C LEU A 35 7.03 7.28 -10.40
N LEU A 36 7.24 8.22 -9.47
CA LEU A 36 8.55 8.42 -8.84
C LEU A 36 9.04 7.15 -8.15
N ARG A 37 8.21 6.47 -7.35
CA ARG A 37 8.58 5.19 -6.71
C ARG A 37 8.93 4.11 -7.70
N LEU A 38 8.14 3.96 -8.76
CA LEU A 38 8.39 2.94 -9.78
C LEU A 38 9.66 3.24 -10.60
N VAL A 39 9.97 4.51 -10.84
CA VAL A 39 11.26 4.91 -11.45
C VAL A 39 12.41 4.58 -10.50
N LEU A 40 12.30 4.93 -9.21
CA LEU A 40 13.31 4.56 -8.22
C LEU A 40 13.50 3.04 -8.16
N ALA A 41 12.41 2.26 -8.18
CA ALA A 41 12.48 0.81 -8.18
C ALA A 41 13.21 0.22 -9.40
N LEU A 42 13.12 0.87 -10.56
CA LEU A 42 13.84 0.46 -11.78
C LEU A 42 15.32 0.83 -11.78
N VAL A 43 15.70 1.90 -11.08
CA VAL A 43 17.10 2.39 -11.08
C VAL A 43 17.91 1.97 -9.85
N THR A 44 17.28 1.32 -8.87
CA THR A 44 17.93 0.80 -7.67
C THR A 44 17.74 -0.71 -7.54
N ASP A 45 18.62 -1.39 -6.82
CA ASP A 45 18.59 -2.85 -6.70
C ASP A 45 17.89 -3.35 -5.42
N GLY A 46 17.56 -2.43 -4.49
CA GLY A 46 17.01 -2.78 -3.18
C GLY A 46 18.09 -3.32 -2.23
N TYR A 47 17.66 -3.83 -1.06
CA TYR A 47 18.57 -4.50 -0.15
C TYR A 47 18.76 -5.96 -0.62
N PRO A 48 19.99 -6.38 -0.94
CA PRO A 48 20.21 -7.65 -1.64
C PRO A 48 19.67 -8.88 -0.91
N TYR A 49 19.78 -8.90 0.44
CA TYR A 49 19.30 -10.02 1.24
C TYR A 49 17.77 -10.16 1.15
N ASP A 50 17.06 -9.07 1.38
CA ASP A 50 15.59 -9.07 1.34
C ASP A 50 15.08 -9.40 -0.07
N MET A 51 15.72 -8.84 -1.10
CA MET A 51 15.38 -9.14 -2.49
C MET A 51 15.54 -10.62 -2.81
N SER A 52 16.62 -11.24 -2.31
CA SER A 52 16.84 -12.67 -2.49
C SER A 52 15.76 -13.52 -1.82
N CYS A 53 15.40 -13.17 -0.59
CA CYS A 53 14.30 -13.83 0.14
C CYS A 53 12.95 -13.68 -0.60
N PHE A 54 12.58 -12.45 -0.96
CA PHE A 54 11.29 -12.18 -1.61
C PHE A 54 11.15 -12.95 -2.93
N VAL A 55 12.21 -13.00 -3.73
CA VAL A 55 12.20 -13.74 -4.98
C VAL A 55 12.15 -15.25 -4.74
N ALA A 56 12.98 -15.79 -3.82
CA ALA A 56 12.99 -17.20 -3.49
C ALA A 56 11.63 -17.67 -2.95
N TRP A 57 11.02 -16.89 -2.05
CA TRP A 57 9.69 -17.21 -1.51
C TRP A 57 8.60 -17.13 -2.56
N GLY A 58 8.66 -16.11 -3.43
CA GLY A 58 7.70 -15.99 -4.53
C GLY A 58 7.78 -17.15 -5.52
N ASP A 59 8.99 -17.52 -5.92
CA ASP A 59 9.22 -18.62 -6.85
C ASP A 59 8.80 -19.97 -6.24
N LYS A 60 9.17 -20.24 -4.97
CA LYS A 60 8.75 -21.46 -4.27
C LYS A 60 7.21 -21.56 -4.18
N LEU A 61 6.57 -20.46 -3.78
CA LEU A 61 5.10 -20.45 -3.66
C LEU A 61 4.42 -20.65 -5.03
N ALA A 62 4.96 -20.06 -6.10
CA ALA A 62 4.44 -20.23 -7.44
C ALA A 62 4.64 -21.65 -7.99
N ALA A 63 5.75 -22.31 -7.64
CA ALA A 63 6.09 -23.65 -8.12
C ALA A 63 5.43 -24.76 -7.30
N GLU A 64 5.45 -24.68 -5.99
CA GLU A 64 5.04 -25.76 -5.09
C GLU A 64 3.67 -25.53 -4.43
N GLY A 65 3.17 -24.30 -4.48
CA GLY A 65 1.92 -23.90 -3.85
C GLY A 65 2.01 -23.68 -2.34
N PRO A 66 0.92 -23.15 -1.73
CA PRO A 66 0.94 -22.71 -0.32
C PRO A 66 1.08 -23.85 0.69
N ALA A 67 0.63 -25.05 0.36
CA ALA A 67 0.68 -26.19 1.27
C ALA A 67 2.12 -26.72 1.52
N ALA A 68 3.01 -26.53 0.54
CA ALA A 68 4.41 -26.96 0.61
C ALA A 68 5.37 -25.83 1.01
N PHE A 69 4.87 -24.60 1.17
CA PHE A 69 5.71 -23.44 1.39
C PHE A 69 6.47 -23.51 2.73
N TYR A 70 5.74 -23.71 3.83
CA TYR A 70 6.36 -23.87 5.16
C TYR A 70 6.78 -25.32 5.36
N SER A 71 7.97 -25.66 4.89
CA SER A 71 8.58 -26.98 5.04
C SER A 71 9.70 -26.95 6.06
N GLU A 72 9.95 -28.08 6.73
CA GLU A 72 11.05 -28.20 7.70
C GLU A 72 12.39 -27.83 7.06
N GLY A 73 13.16 -26.98 7.76
CA GLY A 73 14.46 -26.50 7.29
C GLY A 73 14.40 -25.41 6.21
N TYR A 74 13.22 -24.94 5.79
CA TYR A 74 13.11 -23.82 4.87
C TYR A 74 12.89 -22.51 5.63
N PHE A 75 13.80 -21.56 5.45
CA PHE A 75 13.72 -20.25 6.09
C PHE A 75 12.61 -19.40 5.42
N ALA A 76 11.63 -19.00 6.22
CA ALA A 76 10.60 -18.05 5.82
C ALA A 76 10.07 -17.35 7.08
N ASP A 77 10.44 -16.09 7.27
CA ASP A 77 10.04 -15.25 8.40
C ASP A 77 8.88 -14.30 8.08
N TYR A 78 8.30 -14.44 6.90
CA TYR A 78 7.18 -13.61 6.46
C TYR A 78 5.82 -14.26 6.68
N PRO A 79 4.82 -13.46 7.10
CA PRO A 79 3.47 -13.94 7.34
C PRO A 79 2.75 -14.37 6.05
N PRO A 80 1.81 -15.33 6.15
CA PRO A 80 1.12 -15.87 4.99
C PRO A 80 0.43 -14.83 4.12
N GLY A 81 -0.01 -13.71 4.70
CA GLY A 81 -0.76 -12.68 3.98
C GLY A 81 0.01 -12.07 2.82
N TYR A 82 1.24 -11.63 3.04
CA TYR A 82 2.05 -11.02 1.98
C TYR A 82 2.68 -12.05 1.03
N LEU A 83 2.87 -13.28 1.46
CA LEU A 83 3.36 -14.37 0.61
C LEU A 83 2.49 -14.57 -0.64
N TRP A 84 1.17 -14.33 -0.57
CA TRP A 84 0.33 -14.37 -1.76
C TRP A 84 0.72 -13.33 -2.81
N VAL A 85 1.16 -12.15 -2.38
CA VAL A 85 1.67 -11.11 -3.29
C VAL A 85 2.99 -11.56 -3.90
N LEU A 86 3.89 -12.11 -3.09
CA LEU A 86 5.17 -12.65 -3.59
C LEU A 86 4.94 -13.82 -4.55
N GLY A 87 4.03 -14.74 -4.24
CA GLY A 87 3.65 -15.86 -5.12
C GLY A 87 3.08 -15.39 -6.47
N LEU A 88 2.27 -14.31 -6.46
CA LEU A 88 1.80 -13.69 -7.71
C LEU A 88 2.97 -13.10 -8.51
N VAL A 89 3.93 -12.43 -7.84
CA VAL A 89 5.14 -11.93 -8.51
C VAL A 89 5.96 -13.08 -9.09
N GLY A 90 6.16 -14.18 -8.33
CA GLY A 90 6.83 -15.40 -8.82
C GLY A 90 6.12 -15.99 -10.04
N ALA A 91 4.80 -16.12 -10.00
CA ALA A 91 4.01 -16.62 -11.14
C ALA A 91 4.12 -15.72 -12.38
N ILE A 92 4.10 -14.39 -12.22
CA ILE A 92 4.29 -13.44 -13.32
C ILE A 92 5.71 -13.58 -13.90
N ARG A 93 6.73 -13.69 -13.04
CA ARG A 93 8.11 -13.88 -13.47
C ARG A 93 8.29 -15.16 -14.26
N ALA A 94 7.75 -16.26 -13.78
CA ALA A 94 7.78 -17.54 -14.47
C ALA A 94 7.08 -17.47 -15.83
N ALA A 95 5.88 -16.90 -15.90
CA ALA A 95 5.10 -16.79 -17.13
C ALA A 95 5.77 -15.89 -18.19
N LEU A 96 6.46 -14.83 -17.76
CA LEU A 96 7.13 -13.87 -18.64
C LEU A 96 8.64 -14.13 -18.80
N HIS A 97 9.16 -15.22 -18.22
CA HIS A 97 10.58 -15.58 -18.22
C HIS A 97 11.50 -14.45 -17.72
N ILE A 98 11.05 -13.70 -16.67
CA ILE A 98 11.81 -12.59 -16.10
C ILE A 98 12.92 -13.17 -15.19
N ALA A 99 14.17 -12.81 -15.47
CA ALA A 99 15.32 -13.25 -14.69
C ALA A 99 15.28 -12.79 -13.24
N TYR A 100 15.93 -13.55 -12.35
CA TYR A 100 16.00 -13.31 -10.91
C TYR A 100 16.45 -11.89 -10.56
N GLU A 101 17.58 -11.43 -11.11
CA GLU A 101 18.16 -10.11 -10.84
C GLU A 101 17.71 -9.02 -11.84
N SER A 102 16.57 -9.24 -12.50
CA SER A 102 16.06 -8.28 -13.48
C SER A 102 15.47 -7.04 -12.80
N LYS A 103 15.67 -5.87 -13.39
CA LYS A 103 15.00 -4.62 -12.97
C LYS A 103 13.47 -4.74 -12.98
N TRP A 104 12.92 -5.61 -13.84
CA TRP A 104 11.50 -5.91 -13.85
C TRP A 104 11.04 -6.71 -12.63
N THR A 105 11.90 -7.59 -12.08
CA THR A 105 11.65 -8.26 -10.81
C THR A 105 11.53 -7.23 -9.68
N TYR A 106 12.48 -6.31 -9.59
CA TYR A 106 12.48 -5.24 -8.57
C TYR A 106 11.30 -4.28 -8.72
N PHE A 107 10.92 -3.99 -9.95
CA PHE A 107 9.70 -3.23 -10.25
C PHE A 107 8.44 -3.93 -9.74
N LEU A 108 8.29 -5.23 -10.02
CA LEU A 108 7.13 -6.00 -9.57
C LEU A 108 7.04 -6.09 -8.04
N LEU A 109 8.18 -6.30 -7.36
CA LEU A 109 8.24 -6.35 -5.90
C LEU A 109 7.86 -4.99 -5.27
N ALA A 110 8.30 -3.88 -5.84
CA ALA A 110 8.00 -2.53 -5.35
C ALA A 110 6.58 -2.05 -5.69
N LEU A 111 5.88 -2.68 -6.64
CA LEU A 111 4.59 -2.19 -7.15
C LEU A 111 3.50 -2.15 -6.07
N VAL A 112 3.31 -3.26 -5.35
CA VAL A 112 2.25 -3.37 -4.34
C VAL A 112 2.51 -2.45 -3.14
N PRO A 113 3.70 -2.42 -2.51
CA PRO A 113 4.00 -1.47 -1.45
C PRO A 113 3.81 -0.01 -1.89
N SER A 114 4.26 0.33 -3.10
CA SER A 114 4.09 1.68 -3.66
C SER A 114 2.61 2.08 -3.83
N LEU A 115 1.76 1.15 -4.23
CA LEU A 115 0.31 1.37 -4.30
C LEU A 115 -0.29 1.55 -2.90
N CYS A 116 0.19 0.81 -1.90
CA CYS A 116 -0.23 0.95 -0.52
C CYS A 116 0.14 2.33 0.05
N ASP A 117 1.34 2.82 -0.22
CA ASP A 117 1.76 4.17 0.17
C ASP A 117 0.88 5.26 -0.46
N CYS A 118 0.55 5.12 -1.74
CA CYS A 118 -0.41 6.01 -2.39
C CYS A 118 -1.80 5.91 -1.74
N GLY A 119 -2.19 4.72 -1.31
CA GLY A 119 -3.41 4.49 -0.53
C GLY A 119 -3.39 5.21 0.83
N LEU A 120 -2.26 5.18 1.55
CA LEU A 120 -2.05 5.93 2.79
C LEU A 120 -2.18 7.44 2.55
N ALA A 121 -1.51 7.96 1.54
CA ALA A 121 -1.60 9.37 1.17
C ALA A 121 -3.03 9.78 0.78
N TRP A 122 -3.75 8.92 0.07
CA TRP A 122 -5.17 9.11 -0.23
C TRP A 122 -6.04 9.12 1.04
N LEU A 123 -5.77 8.26 2.03
CA LEU A 123 -6.47 8.26 3.31
C LEU A 123 -6.23 9.55 4.09
N VAL A 124 -5.01 10.12 4.05
CA VAL A 124 -4.72 11.44 4.64
C VAL A 124 -5.60 12.51 4.01
N TYR A 125 -5.71 12.55 2.67
CA TYR A 125 -6.61 13.47 1.98
C TYR A 125 -8.06 13.30 2.43
N ARG A 126 -8.55 12.06 2.44
CA ARG A 126 -9.94 11.73 2.83
C ARG A 126 -10.23 12.12 4.27
N THR A 127 -9.27 11.92 5.17
CA THR A 127 -9.38 12.30 6.58
C THR A 127 -9.39 13.82 6.76
N ALA A 128 -8.48 14.52 6.09
CA ALA A 128 -8.42 15.99 6.11
C ALA A 128 -9.72 16.62 5.60
N LYS A 129 -10.25 16.12 4.47
CA LYS A 129 -11.52 16.61 3.89
C LYS A 129 -12.75 16.30 4.75
N ARG A 130 -12.64 15.34 5.64
CA ARG A 130 -13.72 14.94 6.55
C ARG A 130 -13.67 15.68 7.89
N SER A 131 -12.60 16.36 8.19
CA SER A 131 -12.44 17.09 9.44
C SER A 131 -13.57 18.11 9.63
N SER A 132 -14.20 18.08 10.81
CA SER A 132 -15.23 19.04 11.23
C SER A 132 -14.72 20.50 11.26
N ARG A 133 -13.39 20.69 11.28
CA ARG A 133 -12.74 22.01 11.25
C ARG A 133 -12.73 22.67 9.87
N GLY A 134 -13.34 22.06 8.84
CA GLY A 134 -13.46 22.66 7.52
C GLY A 134 -12.11 22.86 6.81
N VAL A 135 -11.25 21.84 6.81
CA VAL A 135 -9.93 21.92 6.16
C VAL A 135 -10.07 22.31 4.68
N LYS A 136 -9.37 23.38 4.29
CA LYS A 136 -9.35 23.87 2.91
C LYS A 136 -8.74 22.84 1.98
N GLU A 137 -9.15 22.86 0.72
CA GLU A 137 -8.67 21.93 -0.32
C GLU A 137 -7.15 21.94 -0.46
N HIS A 138 -6.57 23.13 -0.56
CA HIS A 138 -5.12 23.28 -0.66
C HIS A 138 -4.38 22.63 0.51
N THR A 139 -4.85 22.82 1.75
CA THR A 139 -4.26 22.21 2.94
C THR A 139 -4.35 20.70 2.90
N ALA A 140 -5.49 20.15 2.46
CA ALA A 140 -5.64 18.70 2.30
C ALA A 140 -4.65 18.14 1.26
N LEU A 141 -4.47 18.82 0.13
CA LEU A 141 -3.50 18.44 -0.90
C LEU A 141 -2.05 18.55 -0.41
N VAL A 142 -1.72 19.59 0.36
CA VAL A 142 -0.38 19.75 0.97
C VAL A 142 -0.08 18.61 1.92
N LEU A 143 -1.00 18.27 2.83
CA LEU A 143 -0.83 17.13 3.74
C LEU A 143 -0.65 15.81 2.98
N THR A 144 -1.42 15.62 1.92
CA THR A 144 -1.30 14.46 1.03
C THR A 144 0.07 14.42 0.35
N ALA A 145 0.55 15.58 -0.14
CA ALA A 145 1.86 15.67 -0.76
C ALA A 145 3.00 15.34 0.22
N PHE A 146 2.93 15.85 1.45
CA PHE A 146 3.89 15.52 2.51
C PHE A 146 3.94 14.02 2.80
N THR A 147 2.81 13.31 2.73
CA THR A 147 2.77 11.86 2.90
C THR A 147 3.28 11.16 1.63
N ALA A 148 2.74 11.51 0.47
CA ALA A 148 3.05 10.84 -0.79
C ALA A 148 4.51 11.00 -1.23
N PHE A 149 5.14 12.14 -0.92
CA PHE A 149 6.54 12.45 -1.22
C PHE A 149 7.43 12.47 0.02
N ASN A 150 7.00 11.80 1.10
CA ASN A 150 7.84 11.64 2.28
C ASN A 150 9.14 10.93 1.91
N PRO A 151 10.33 11.51 2.20
CA PRO A 151 11.60 10.91 1.79
C PRO A 151 11.84 9.53 2.38
N LEU A 152 11.39 9.27 3.62
CA LEU A 152 11.52 7.96 4.25
C LEU A 152 10.67 6.91 3.54
N MET A 153 9.39 7.23 3.25
CA MET A 153 8.51 6.32 2.51
C MET A 153 8.98 6.10 1.06
N LEU A 154 9.53 7.14 0.42
CA LEU A 154 10.11 7.00 -0.92
C LEU A 154 11.33 6.09 -0.91
N PHE A 155 12.19 6.23 0.11
CA PHE A 155 13.36 5.38 0.29
C PHE A 155 12.94 3.94 0.59
N ASP A 156 12.04 3.76 1.54
CA ASP A 156 11.55 2.47 1.98
C ASP A 156 10.99 1.62 0.82
N THR A 157 9.97 2.12 0.15
CA THR A 157 9.30 1.36 -0.93
C THR A 157 9.97 1.47 -2.29
N GLY A 158 10.53 2.63 -2.64
CA GLY A 158 11.12 2.88 -3.96
C GLY A 158 12.56 2.42 -4.10
N VAL A 159 13.38 2.62 -3.06
CA VAL A 159 14.82 2.30 -3.08
C VAL A 159 15.10 0.99 -2.40
N TRP A 160 14.68 0.82 -1.15
CA TRP A 160 14.92 -0.41 -0.36
C TRP A 160 13.96 -1.54 -0.76
N LYS A 161 12.75 -1.22 -1.22
CA LYS A 161 11.68 -2.13 -1.66
C LYS A 161 11.08 -2.95 -0.51
N GLN A 162 10.96 -2.30 0.65
CA GLN A 162 10.28 -2.88 1.81
C GLN A 162 8.77 -2.86 1.64
N ILE A 163 8.11 -3.68 2.44
CA ILE A 163 6.66 -3.91 2.35
C ILE A 163 5.85 -3.21 3.46
N ASP A 164 6.48 -2.32 4.23
CA ASP A 164 5.90 -1.66 5.40
C ASP A 164 4.61 -0.90 5.07
N GLY A 165 4.52 -0.30 3.89
CA GLY A 165 3.30 0.30 3.39
C GLY A 165 2.12 -0.67 3.27
N ALA A 166 2.39 -1.94 2.94
CA ALA A 166 1.36 -2.97 2.84
C ALA A 166 0.82 -3.38 4.20
N PHE A 167 1.63 -3.30 5.27
CA PHE A 167 1.17 -3.51 6.64
C PHE A 167 0.47 -2.27 7.22
N ALA A 168 1.03 -1.09 6.97
CA ALA A 168 0.51 0.15 7.50
C ALA A 168 -0.88 0.51 6.93
N LEU A 169 -1.13 0.25 5.65
CA LEU A 169 -2.38 0.62 5.00
C LEU A 169 -3.63 0.00 5.65
N PRO A 170 -3.72 -1.33 5.91
CA PRO A 170 -4.89 -1.91 6.57
C PRO A 170 -5.11 -1.34 7.98
N LEU A 171 -4.04 -1.10 8.74
CA LEU A 171 -4.14 -0.55 10.10
C LEU A 171 -4.66 0.89 10.09
N VAL A 172 -4.12 1.75 9.24
CA VAL A 172 -4.59 3.13 9.08
C VAL A 172 -6.00 3.17 8.52
N PHE A 173 -6.34 2.27 7.58
CA PHE A 173 -7.69 2.16 7.04
C PHE A 173 -8.69 1.70 8.12
N TYR A 174 -8.32 0.76 8.98
CA TYR A 174 -9.11 0.39 10.16
C TYR A 174 -9.40 1.60 11.04
N ALA A 175 -8.37 2.36 11.43
CA ALA A 175 -8.54 3.57 12.25
C ALA A 175 -9.46 4.60 11.56
N PHE A 176 -9.34 4.77 10.24
CA PHE A 176 -10.23 5.63 9.45
C PHE A 176 -11.68 5.16 9.49
N LEU A 177 -11.93 3.85 9.45
CA LEU A 177 -13.28 3.27 9.50
C LEU A 177 -13.89 3.36 10.91
N VAL A 178 -13.09 3.15 11.96
CA VAL A 178 -13.51 3.37 13.35
C VAL A 178 -14.01 4.80 13.55
N ALA A 179 -13.27 5.78 13.03
CA ALA A 179 -13.69 7.18 13.05
C ALA A 179 -14.98 7.48 12.25
N ARG A 180 -15.44 6.56 11.43
CA ARG A 180 -16.70 6.66 10.65
C ARG A 180 -17.94 6.17 11.40
N GLY A 181 -17.75 5.46 12.48
CA GLY A 181 -18.84 4.97 13.35
C GLY A 181 -19.04 3.45 13.33
N PRO A 182 -19.86 2.92 14.27
CA PRO A 182 -19.91 1.49 14.57
C PRO A 182 -20.20 0.57 13.39
N ARG A 183 -21.12 0.97 12.50
CA ARG A 183 -21.47 0.14 11.33
C ARG A 183 -20.27 -0.09 10.42
N HIS A 184 -19.47 0.96 10.14
CA HIS A 184 -18.28 0.83 9.31
C HIS A 184 -17.18 0.03 10.02
N THR A 185 -17.07 0.17 11.35
CA THR A 185 -16.11 -0.60 12.14
C THR A 185 -16.41 -2.10 12.08
N VAL A 186 -17.66 -2.50 12.27
CA VAL A 186 -18.04 -3.93 12.29
C VAL A 186 -17.88 -4.56 10.91
N PHE A 187 -18.41 -3.94 9.86
CA PHE A 187 -18.44 -4.58 8.52
C PHE A 187 -17.11 -4.52 7.77
N TYR A 188 -16.30 -3.48 7.97
CA TYR A 188 -15.07 -3.26 7.20
C TYR A 188 -13.83 -3.12 8.07
N GLY A 189 -13.98 -2.55 9.27
CA GLY A 189 -12.86 -2.27 10.16
C GLY A 189 -12.31 -3.54 10.81
N ILE A 190 -13.16 -4.43 11.29
CA ILE A 190 -12.73 -5.69 11.90
C ILE A 190 -11.97 -6.57 10.91
N PRO A 191 -12.50 -6.85 9.69
CA PRO A 191 -11.75 -7.58 8.67
C PRO A 191 -10.43 -6.91 8.28
N ALA A 192 -10.40 -5.57 8.14
CA ALA A 192 -9.17 -4.84 7.83
C ALA A 192 -8.13 -4.93 8.95
N PHE A 193 -8.57 -4.87 10.23
CA PHE A 193 -7.70 -5.04 11.39
C PHE A 193 -7.09 -6.44 11.44
N PHE A 194 -7.91 -7.48 11.33
CA PHE A 194 -7.43 -8.85 11.36
C PHE A 194 -6.56 -9.17 10.13
N GLY A 195 -6.89 -8.61 8.95
CA GLY A 195 -6.04 -8.70 7.77
C GLY A 195 -4.66 -8.05 7.99
N GLY A 196 -4.64 -6.85 8.57
CA GLY A 196 -3.38 -6.17 8.94
C GLY A 196 -2.60 -6.90 10.03
N LEU A 197 -3.30 -7.41 11.05
CA LEU A 197 -2.69 -8.19 12.12
C LEU A 197 -2.11 -9.52 11.60
N ALA A 198 -2.82 -10.23 10.73
CA ALA A 198 -2.31 -11.44 10.11
C ALA A 198 -1.08 -11.20 9.24
N LEU A 199 -0.97 -9.99 8.65
CA LEU A 199 0.23 -9.56 7.95
C LEU A 199 1.40 -9.23 8.91
N ALA A 200 1.12 -8.72 10.11
CA ALA A 200 2.13 -8.27 11.08
C ALA A 200 2.60 -9.36 12.07
N VAL A 201 1.73 -10.30 12.47
CA VAL A 201 2.05 -11.30 13.52
C VAL A 201 3.04 -12.36 13.03
N GLY A 202 3.10 -12.61 11.73
CA GLY A 202 4.08 -13.55 11.18
C GLY A 202 5.54 -13.14 11.41
N ASP A 203 5.82 -11.84 11.52
CA ASP A 203 7.19 -11.35 11.83
C ASP A 203 7.62 -11.70 13.26
N ALA A 204 6.68 -11.78 14.21
CA ALA A 204 6.99 -12.08 15.59
C ALA A 204 7.36 -13.57 15.84
N GLU A 205 6.78 -14.49 15.09
CA GLU A 205 7.09 -15.92 15.21
C GLU A 205 8.43 -16.27 14.56
N GLY A 206 8.82 -15.62 13.47
CA GLY A 206 10.13 -15.74 12.85
C GLY A 206 11.26 -15.28 13.76
N LEU A 207 11.07 -14.21 14.54
CA LEU A 207 12.04 -13.70 15.52
C LEU A 207 12.26 -14.68 16.69
N MET A 208 11.21 -15.42 17.08
CA MET A 208 11.27 -16.40 18.19
C MET A 208 11.88 -17.75 17.74
N ALA A 209 11.68 -18.14 16.49
CA ALA A 209 12.23 -19.39 15.94
C ALA A 209 13.73 -19.27 15.58
N GLY A 210 14.23 -18.09 15.28
CA GLY A 210 15.65 -17.84 14.96
C GLY A 210 16.57 -17.66 16.16
N GLY A 211 16.05 -17.62 17.40
CA GLY A 211 16.82 -17.41 18.63
C GLY A 211 17.31 -18.68 19.34
N GLY A 212 17.20 -19.85 18.73
CA GLY A 212 17.53 -21.15 19.31
C GLY A 212 18.59 -21.90 18.50
N GLY A 213 19.75 -21.27 18.26
CA GLY A 213 20.89 -21.95 17.62
C GLY A 213 22.21 -21.35 18.08
#